data_65edee03d5edf0b8a809770beab98773
#
_entry.id   65edee03d5edf0b8a809770beab98773
#
_cell.length_a   1.000
_cell.length_b   1.000
_cell.length_c   1.000
_cell.angle_alpha   90.00
_cell.angle_beta   90.00
_cell.angle_gamma   90.00
#
_symmetry.space_group_name_H-M   'P 1'
#
loop_
_entity.id
_entity.type
_entity.pdbx_description
1 polymer ?
#
loop_
_entity_poly.entity_id
_entity_poly.type
_entity_poly.pdbx_seq_one_letter_code
_entity_poly.pdbx_strand_id
1 'polypeptide(L)'
;AKGFIWYQGCSNTRRYEQYKRLQPSFVRMLRDAWNNAEMPFYFTQIAPYMYKNPDDREAGFFMWAQAQTLSEIPHSGMAATHDIGDKVCIHPAKKKPVGDRLAYLALTKNYGFDFISFDTPVPASFEFKDGKAYVAFETDRFGISPILKDIEGLELAGEDRVFYPAKGRLLGGDRKQIKVYQCPEVPNPVAVRYGMKNWSTATLFNCFGIPATPFRSDNWE
;
A
#
# COMPACT_ATOMS: atom_id res chain seq x y z
N ALA A 1 6.42 25.22 -13.14
CA ALA A 1 5.67 24.32 -12.25
C ALA A 1 6.53 23.95 -11.05
N LYS A 2 5.90 23.60 -9.92
CA LYS A 2 6.58 23.17 -8.69
C LYS A 2 6.66 21.65 -8.56
N GLY A 3 5.97 20.91 -9.43
CA GLY A 3 5.91 19.46 -9.42
C GLY A 3 4.76 18.93 -10.26
N PHE A 4 4.62 17.61 -10.31
CA PHE A 4 3.55 16.91 -11.00
C PHE A 4 2.63 16.20 -10.03
N ILE A 5 1.35 16.16 -10.36
CA ILE A 5 0.33 15.31 -9.73
C ILE A 5 -0.16 14.34 -10.80
N TRP A 6 -0.18 13.03 -10.46
CA TRP A 6 -0.49 11.99 -11.43
C TRP A 6 -1.50 10.98 -10.87
N TYR A 7 -2.51 10.64 -11.63
CA TYR A 7 -3.49 9.59 -11.27
C TYR A 7 -3.80 8.72 -12.49
N GLN A 8 -3.22 7.53 -12.54
CA GLN A 8 -3.40 6.58 -13.64
C GLN A 8 -3.06 5.16 -13.16
N GLY A 9 -3.62 4.14 -13.85
CA GLY A 9 -3.19 2.76 -13.62
C GLY A 9 -4.27 1.70 -13.82
N CYS A 10 -5.56 2.03 -13.71
CA CYS A 10 -6.66 1.04 -13.71
C CYS A 10 -6.67 0.10 -14.95
N SER A 11 -6.23 0.56 -16.10
CA SER A 11 -6.11 -0.27 -17.30
C SER A 11 -4.81 -1.10 -17.36
N ASN A 12 -3.91 -0.93 -16.38
CA ASN A 12 -2.61 -1.61 -16.32
C ASN A 12 -2.57 -2.75 -15.28
N THR A 13 -3.65 -3.05 -14.58
CA THR A 13 -3.67 -3.98 -13.45
C THR A 13 -3.05 -5.35 -13.76
N ARG A 14 -3.27 -5.87 -14.98
CA ARG A 14 -2.68 -7.14 -15.44
C ARG A 14 -1.21 -7.05 -15.88
N ARG A 15 -0.62 -5.86 -15.83
CA ARG A 15 0.75 -5.58 -16.28
C ARG A 15 1.57 -4.91 -15.19
N TYR A 16 1.34 -5.31 -13.93
CA TYR A 16 1.95 -4.69 -12.76
C TYR A 16 3.48 -4.75 -12.78
N GLU A 17 4.08 -5.85 -13.24
CA GLU A 17 5.54 -5.97 -13.37
C GLU A 17 6.11 -5.00 -14.43
N GLN A 18 5.40 -4.84 -15.54
CA GLN A 18 5.78 -3.83 -16.55
C GLN A 18 5.68 -2.41 -15.97
N TYR A 19 4.65 -2.15 -15.16
CA TYR A 19 4.38 -0.83 -14.60
C TYR A 19 5.47 -0.39 -13.61
N LYS A 20 6.07 -1.29 -12.86
CA LYS A 20 7.22 -0.99 -11.99
C LYS A 20 8.40 -0.35 -12.74
N ARG A 21 8.56 -0.66 -14.02
CA ARG A 21 9.57 -0.05 -14.90
C ARG A 21 9.03 1.16 -15.67
N LEU A 22 7.77 1.10 -16.07
CA LEU A 22 7.15 2.13 -16.89
C LEU A 22 7.01 3.46 -16.14
N GLN A 23 6.52 3.44 -14.90
CA GLN A 23 6.31 4.67 -14.12
C GLN A 23 7.61 5.41 -13.82
N PRO A 24 8.71 4.78 -13.34
CA PRO A 24 9.99 5.48 -13.19
C PRO A 24 10.54 6.05 -14.51
N SER A 25 10.38 5.32 -15.62
CA SER A 25 10.81 5.80 -16.94
C SER A 25 9.99 7.01 -17.39
N PHE A 26 8.68 7.01 -17.15
CA PHE A 26 7.80 8.15 -17.43
C PHE A 26 8.21 9.39 -16.61
N VAL A 27 8.51 9.21 -15.32
CA VAL A 27 8.95 10.33 -14.47
C VAL A 27 10.29 10.91 -14.94
N ARG A 28 11.25 10.06 -15.31
CA ARG A 28 12.52 10.53 -15.91
C ARG A 28 12.27 11.37 -17.15
N MET A 29 11.46 10.86 -18.09
CA MET A 29 11.11 11.59 -19.31
C MET A 29 10.49 12.96 -19.01
N LEU A 30 9.58 13.07 -18.03
CA LEU A 30 9.00 14.35 -17.61
C LEU A 30 10.06 15.30 -17.06
N ARG A 31 10.95 14.81 -16.20
CA ARG A 31 12.04 15.61 -15.60
C ARG A 31 13.04 16.10 -16.64
N ASP A 32 13.37 15.25 -17.59
CA ASP A 32 14.25 15.62 -18.72
C ASP A 32 13.59 16.72 -19.57
N ALA A 33 12.31 16.56 -19.92
CA ALA A 33 11.56 17.55 -20.71
C ALA A 33 11.42 18.91 -20.00
N TRP A 34 11.44 18.92 -18.66
CA TRP A 34 11.38 20.15 -17.84
C TRP A 34 12.76 20.63 -17.39
N ASN A 35 13.83 19.94 -17.79
CA ASN A 35 15.20 20.20 -17.38
C ASN A 35 15.34 20.36 -15.85
N ASN A 36 14.69 19.48 -15.10
CA ASN A 36 14.71 19.48 -13.64
C ASN A 36 14.62 18.05 -13.08
N ALA A 37 15.77 17.46 -12.77
CA ALA A 37 15.88 16.09 -12.27
C ALA A 37 15.23 15.87 -10.88
N GLU A 38 15.08 16.93 -10.09
CA GLU A 38 14.50 16.92 -8.75
C GLU A 38 13.02 17.32 -8.72
N MET A 39 12.40 17.55 -9.89
CA MET A 39 11.00 17.95 -9.97
C MET A 39 10.12 16.97 -9.17
N PRO A 40 9.39 17.42 -8.14
CA PRO A 40 8.52 16.57 -7.34
C PRO A 40 7.47 15.86 -8.20
N PHE A 41 7.26 14.57 -7.94
CA PHE A 41 6.25 13.77 -8.60
C PHE A 41 5.39 13.05 -7.56
N TYR A 42 4.15 13.51 -7.37
CA TYR A 42 3.20 12.89 -6.46
C TYR A 42 2.12 12.17 -7.24
N PHE A 43 1.90 10.91 -6.90
CA PHE A 43 0.91 10.11 -7.61
C PHE A 43 -0.11 9.48 -6.69
N THR A 44 -1.28 9.21 -7.26
CA THR A 44 -2.36 8.52 -6.57
C THR A 44 -2.29 7.04 -6.90
N GLN A 45 -2.30 6.19 -5.88
CA GLN A 45 -2.51 4.75 -6.03
C GLN A 45 -3.89 4.51 -6.63
N ILE A 46 -4.09 3.47 -7.46
CA ILE A 46 -5.44 3.09 -7.88
C ILE A 46 -6.26 2.64 -6.66
N ALA A 47 -7.55 2.96 -6.67
CA ALA A 47 -8.45 2.52 -5.62
C ALA A 47 -8.95 1.09 -5.85
N PRO A 48 -9.28 0.32 -4.79
CA PRO A 48 -9.89 -0.99 -4.94
C PRO A 48 -11.20 -0.93 -5.73
N TYR A 49 -11.37 -1.90 -6.62
CA TYR A 49 -12.57 -2.10 -7.44
C TYR A 49 -12.66 -3.57 -7.83
N MET A 50 -13.86 -4.15 -7.87
CA MET A 50 -14.01 -5.60 -8.07
C MET A 50 -13.60 -6.10 -9.46
N TYR A 51 -13.48 -5.23 -10.45
CA TYR A 51 -13.26 -5.62 -11.86
C TYR A 51 -14.25 -6.71 -12.31
N LYS A 52 -13.76 -7.86 -12.79
CA LYS A 52 -14.60 -9.00 -13.15
C LYS A 52 -14.96 -9.87 -11.95
N ASN A 53 -14.03 -10.03 -11.03
CA ASN A 53 -14.19 -10.84 -9.83
C ASN A 53 -13.49 -10.16 -8.64
N PRO A 54 -14.19 -9.94 -7.51
CA PRO A 54 -13.62 -9.27 -6.34
C PRO A 54 -12.45 -10.05 -5.70
N ASP A 55 -12.43 -11.37 -5.86
CA ASP A 55 -11.41 -12.26 -5.28
C ASP A 55 -10.17 -12.45 -6.15
N ASP A 56 -10.20 -12.04 -7.42
CA ASP A 56 -9.01 -11.96 -8.26
C ASP A 56 -8.01 -10.96 -7.68
N ARG A 57 -6.75 -11.01 -8.13
CA ARG A 57 -5.62 -10.34 -7.43
C ARG A 57 -4.96 -9.22 -8.23
N GLU A 58 -5.36 -8.97 -9.47
CA GLU A 58 -4.64 -8.04 -10.35
C GLU A 58 -4.56 -6.62 -9.79
N ALA A 59 -5.65 -6.12 -9.17
CA ALA A 59 -5.62 -4.79 -8.55
C ALA A 59 -4.74 -4.74 -7.31
N GLY A 60 -4.79 -5.76 -6.44
CA GLY A 60 -3.92 -5.86 -5.26
C GLY A 60 -2.44 -5.87 -5.65
N PHE A 61 -2.06 -6.71 -6.62
CA PHE A 61 -0.69 -6.73 -7.16
C PHE A 61 -0.29 -5.40 -7.80
N PHE A 62 -1.20 -4.74 -8.50
CA PHE A 62 -0.89 -3.46 -9.11
C PHE A 62 -0.72 -2.34 -8.07
N MET A 63 -1.57 -2.29 -7.05
CA MET A 63 -1.44 -1.35 -5.93
C MET A 63 -0.12 -1.55 -5.18
N TRP A 64 0.27 -2.81 -4.93
CA TRP A 64 1.57 -3.15 -4.38
C TRP A 64 2.72 -2.68 -5.30
N ALA A 65 2.62 -2.94 -6.59
CA ALA A 65 3.63 -2.53 -7.56
C ALA A 65 3.77 -1.00 -7.65
N GLN A 66 2.67 -0.24 -7.56
CA GLN A 66 2.74 1.22 -7.46
C GLN A 66 3.52 1.68 -6.22
N ALA A 67 3.31 1.05 -5.07
CA ALA A 67 4.06 1.37 -3.86
C ALA A 67 5.57 1.07 -4.02
N GLN A 68 5.93 -0.03 -4.70
CA GLN A 68 7.32 -0.37 -4.96
C GLN A 68 8.05 0.69 -5.81
N THR A 69 7.36 1.43 -6.68
CA THR A 69 8.01 2.47 -7.49
C THR A 69 8.52 3.66 -6.68
N LEU A 70 8.09 3.82 -5.43
CA LEU A 70 8.58 4.90 -4.55
C LEU A 70 10.09 4.82 -4.31
N SER A 71 10.66 3.63 -4.18
CA SER A 71 12.10 3.44 -4.01
C SER A 71 12.90 3.76 -5.28
N GLU A 72 12.25 3.70 -6.44
CA GLU A 72 12.88 3.92 -7.75
C GLU A 72 12.75 5.39 -8.22
N ILE A 73 11.88 6.17 -7.58
CA ILE A 73 11.59 7.55 -7.98
C ILE A 73 11.94 8.51 -6.83
N PRO A 74 13.16 9.05 -6.75
CA PRO A 74 13.49 10.08 -5.79
C PRO A 74 12.54 11.29 -5.89
N HIS A 75 12.40 12.07 -4.83
CA HIS A 75 11.50 13.25 -4.78
C HIS A 75 10.06 12.93 -5.19
N SER A 76 9.57 11.77 -4.77
CA SER A 76 8.19 11.33 -5.03
C SER A 76 7.39 11.10 -3.74
N GLY A 77 6.11 10.83 -3.93
CA GLY A 77 5.20 10.42 -2.86
C GLY A 77 3.91 9.83 -3.45
N MET A 78 3.26 8.98 -2.69
CA MET A 78 2.04 8.30 -3.11
C MET A 78 0.87 8.61 -2.17
N ALA A 79 -0.23 9.10 -2.71
CA ALA A 79 -1.50 9.15 -2.01
C ALA A 79 -2.14 7.75 -2.05
N ALA A 80 -2.04 7.02 -0.95
CA ALA A 80 -2.67 5.71 -0.81
C ALA A 80 -4.20 5.83 -0.81
N THR A 81 -4.90 4.85 -1.37
CA THR A 81 -6.35 4.89 -1.62
C THR A 81 -7.07 3.61 -1.25
N HIS A 82 -6.42 2.72 -0.52
CA HIS A 82 -6.96 1.41 -0.16
C HIS A 82 -8.27 1.48 0.67
N ASP A 83 -8.57 2.61 1.28
CA ASP A 83 -9.76 2.88 2.12
C ASP A 83 -10.91 3.60 1.40
N ILE A 84 -10.72 4.03 0.17
CA ILE A 84 -11.67 4.91 -0.53
C ILE A 84 -12.19 4.37 -1.85
N GLY A 85 -11.92 3.10 -2.14
CA GLY A 85 -12.47 2.41 -3.31
C GLY A 85 -14.00 2.31 -3.28
N ASP A 86 -14.54 1.90 -4.40
CA ASP A 86 -15.95 1.51 -4.54
C ASP A 86 -16.03 0.18 -5.25
N LYS A 87 -16.78 -0.78 -4.67
CA LYS A 87 -16.82 -2.15 -5.17
C LYS A 87 -17.37 -2.23 -6.59
N VAL A 88 -18.34 -1.41 -6.92
CA VAL A 88 -19.10 -1.47 -8.19
C VAL A 88 -18.83 -0.30 -9.13
N CYS A 89 -18.11 0.73 -8.67
CA CYS A 89 -17.74 1.87 -9.48
C CYS A 89 -16.23 2.10 -9.49
N ILE A 90 -15.59 1.96 -10.66
CA ILE A 90 -14.13 2.18 -10.80
C ILE A 90 -13.71 3.64 -10.55
N HIS A 91 -14.68 4.56 -10.56
CA HIS A 91 -14.48 5.97 -10.27
C HIS A 91 -15.11 6.33 -8.91
N PRO A 92 -14.47 6.03 -7.78
CA PRO A 92 -15.06 6.27 -6.46
C PRO A 92 -15.37 7.75 -6.26
N ALA A 93 -16.52 8.04 -5.66
CA ALA A 93 -16.97 9.41 -5.44
C ALA A 93 -16.16 10.19 -4.40
N LYS A 94 -15.50 9.50 -3.47
CA LYS A 94 -14.70 10.09 -2.38
C LYS A 94 -13.37 10.65 -2.90
N LYS A 95 -13.40 11.81 -3.61
CA LYS A 95 -12.19 12.45 -4.16
C LYS A 95 -11.45 13.35 -3.19
N LYS A 96 -12.15 13.92 -2.19
CA LYS A 96 -11.53 14.83 -1.22
C LYS A 96 -10.32 14.19 -0.50
N PRO A 97 -10.38 12.96 0.04
CA PRO A 97 -9.20 12.34 0.66
C PRO A 97 -8.01 12.19 -0.28
N VAL A 98 -8.22 11.99 -1.57
CA VAL A 98 -7.13 11.95 -2.58
C VAL A 98 -6.44 13.31 -2.65
N GLY A 99 -7.22 14.38 -2.79
CA GLY A 99 -6.70 15.75 -2.84
C GLY A 99 -5.97 16.13 -1.55
N ASP A 100 -6.56 15.82 -0.39
CA ASP A 100 -5.95 16.10 0.91
C ASP A 100 -4.59 15.37 1.05
N ARG A 101 -4.51 14.08 0.71
CA ARG A 101 -3.26 13.29 0.78
C ARG A 101 -2.17 13.81 -0.16
N LEU A 102 -2.53 14.20 -1.37
CA LEU A 102 -1.60 14.84 -2.31
C LEU A 102 -1.11 16.21 -1.78
N ALA A 103 -2.01 16.99 -1.17
CA ALA A 103 -1.65 18.25 -0.54
C ALA A 103 -0.72 18.04 0.68
N TYR A 104 -0.97 17.04 1.51
CA TYR A 104 -0.10 16.70 2.66
C TYR A 104 1.30 16.33 2.20
N LEU A 105 1.43 15.53 1.14
CA LEU A 105 2.73 15.22 0.53
C LEU A 105 3.48 16.49 0.10
N ALA A 106 2.81 17.39 -0.61
CA ALA A 106 3.40 18.65 -1.05
C ALA A 106 3.78 19.55 0.12
N LEU A 107 2.86 19.76 1.07
CA LEU A 107 3.08 20.60 2.24
C LEU A 107 4.31 20.13 3.05
N THR A 108 4.43 18.84 3.27
CA THR A 108 5.52 18.31 4.09
C THR A 108 6.83 18.24 3.32
N LYS A 109 6.82 17.69 2.10
CA LYS A 109 8.05 17.44 1.35
C LYS A 109 8.62 18.71 0.66
N ASN A 110 7.78 19.70 0.35
CA ASN A 110 8.21 20.88 -0.40
C ASN A 110 8.02 22.21 0.32
N TYR A 111 7.11 22.28 1.30
CA TYR A 111 6.79 23.53 1.98
C TYR A 111 7.15 23.55 3.47
N GLY A 112 7.79 22.50 4.00
CA GLY A 112 8.36 22.46 5.35
C GLY A 112 7.35 22.32 6.49
N PHE A 113 6.15 21.80 6.23
CA PHE A 113 5.16 21.52 7.28
C PHE A 113 5.41 20.13 7.87
N ASP A 114 6.13 20.04 8.97
CA ASP A 114 6.61 18.80 9.60
C ASP A 114 5.62 18.14 10.59
N PHE A 115 4.50 18.81 10.88
CA PHE A 115 3.47 18.33 11.81
C PHE A 115 2.38 17.48 11.15
N ILE A 116 2.41 17.30 9.83
CA ILE A 116 1.46 16.49 9.06
C ILE A 116 2.07 15.12 8.80
N SER A 117 1.44 14.06 9.30
CA SER A 117 1.80 12.71 8.90
C SER A 117 1.07 12.32 7.61
N PHE A 118 1.84 11.99 6.59
CA PHE A 118 1.37 11.63 5.26
C PHE A 118 1.83 10.24 4.83
N ASP A 119 2.70 9.62 5.61
CA ASP A 119 3.31 8.35 5.24
C ASP A 119 2.33 7.20 5.41
N THR A 120 2.20 6.40 4.35
CA THR A 120 1.53 5.12 4.44
C THR A 120 2.42 4.12 5.17
N PRO A 121 1.89 3.30 6.10
CA PRO A 121 2.68 2.24 6.72
C PRO A 121 3.21 1.27 5.66
N VAL A 122 4.52 1.03 5.67
CA VAL A 122 5.20 0.12 4.74
C VAL A 122 5.83 -1.02 5.55
N PRO A 123 5.65 -2.29 5.14
CA PRO A 123 6.35 -3.39 5.79
C PRO A 123 7.87 -3.23 5.70
N ALA A 124 8.54 -3.32 6.84
CA ALA A 124 10.00 -3.28 6.97
C ALA A 124 10.60 -4.69 7.02
N SER A 125 9.91 -5.61 7.71
CA SER A 125 10.36 -7.00 7.81
C SER A 125 9.22 -7.96 8.10
N PHE A 126 9.46 -9.23 7.78
CA PHE A 126 8.57 -10.36 8.03
C PHE A 126 9.32 -11.43 8.83
N GLU A 127 8.69 -11.94 9.88
CA GLU A 127 9.20 -13.05 10.70
C GLU A 127 8.11 -14.11 10.82
N PHE A 128 8.48 -15.38 10.70
CA PHE A 128 7.57 -16.52 10.84
C PHE A 128 8.06 -17.41 11.97
N LYS A 129 7.27 -17.54 13.03
CA LYS A 129 7.59 -18.39 14.18
C LYS A 129 6.33 -18.80 14.95
N ASP A 130 6.38 -19.94 15.61
CA ASP A 130 5.31 -20.45 16.47
C ASP A 130 3.93 -20.48 15.78
N GLY A 131 3.91 -20.86 14.49
CA GLY A 131 2.69 -20.90 13.70
C GLY A 131 2.06 -19.54 13.41
N LYS A 132 2.83 -18.45 13.44
CA LYS A 132 2.36 -17.07 13.25
C LYS A 132 3.28 -16.30 12.34
N ALA A 133 2.76 -15.24 11.73
CA ALA A 133 3.58 -14.23 11.08
C ALA A 133 3.62 -12.94 11.91
N TYR A 134 4.77 -12.30 11.90
CA TYR A 134 4.99 -10.99 12.49
C TYR A 134 5.44 -10.04 11.38
N VAL A 135 4.79 -8.89 11.29
CA VAL A 135 5.11 -7.88 10.28
C VAL A 135 5.47 -6.58 10.99
N ALA A 136 6.72 -6.16 10.86
CA ALA A 136 7.16 -4.86 11.32
C ALA A 136 6.97 -3.82 10.22
N PHE A 137 6.69 -2.57 10.61
CA PHE A 137 6.40 -1.46 9.69
C PHE A 137 7.35 -0.30 9.89
N GLU A 138 7.78 0.29 8.78
CA GLU A 138 8.23 1.67 8.75
C GLU A 138 7.02 2.59 8.80
N THR A 139 7.02 3.49 9.75
CA THR A 139 5.93 4.44 10.00
C THR A 139 6.46 5.60 10.83
N ASP A 140 5.66 6.64 10.99
CA ASP A 140 5.98 7.77 11.84
C ASP A 140 6.13 7.39 13.33
N ARG A 141 6.49 8.36 14.17
CA ARG A 141 6.66 8.18 15.62
C ARG A 141 5.39 7.74 16.36
N PHE A 142 4.22 7.91 15.77
CA PHE A 142 2.95 7.59 16.39
C PHE A 142 2.52 6.14 16.15
N GLY A 143 3.17 5.45 15.21
CA GLY A 143 2.91 4.05 14.87
C GLY A 143 1.65 3.83 14.05
N ILE A 144 1.15 2.59 14.09
CA ILE A 144 0.02 2.13 13.30
C ILE A 144 -1.25 1.90 14.14
N SER A 145 -2.38 1.81 13.47
CA SER A 145 -3.70 1.54 14.04
C SER A 145 -4.45 0.49 13.19
N PRO A 146 -5.52 -0.16 13.68
CA PRO A 146 -6.27 0.12 14.90
C PRO A 146 -5.65 -0.49 16.16
N ILE A 147 -5.95 0.11 17.31
CA ILE A 147 -5.62 -0.45 18.61
C ILE A 147 -6.79 -1.32 19.07
N LEU A 148 -6.51 -2.53 19.60
CA LEU A 148 -7.48 -3.47 20.16
C LEU A 148 -8.57 -3.98 19.21
N LYS A 149 -8.41 -3.82 17.90
CA LYS A 149 -9.28 -4.39 16.88
C LYS A 149 -8.51 -5.37 16.00
N ASP A 150 -9.23 -6.32 15.43
CA ASP A 150 -8.66 -7.22 14.44
C ASP A 150 -8.35 -6.45 13.14
N ILE A 151 -7.22 -6.77 12.54
CA ILE A 151 -6.83 -6.34 11.21
C ILE A 151 -7.30 -7.46 10.28
N GLU A 152 -8.21 -7.11 9.37
CA GLU A 152 -8.77 -8.01 8.37
C GLU A 152 -8.07 -7.82 7.02
N GLY A 153 -8.36 -8.71 6.06
CA GLY A 153 -7.73 -8.67 4.73
C GLY A 153 -6.32 -9.26 4.70
N LEU A 154 -5.90 -9.88 5.81
CA LEU A 154 -4.67 -10.67 5.88
C LEU A 154 -4.91 -12.09 5.40
N GLU A 155 -3.90 -12.68 4.78
CA GLU A 155 -3.88 -14.07 4.34
C GLU A 155 -2.53 -14.70 4.71
N LEU A 156 -2.54 -15.97 5.11
CA LEU A 156 -1.34 -16.77 5.36
C LEU A 156 -1.26 -17.93 4.37
N ALA A 157 -0.06 -18.34 4.01
CA ALA A 157 0.20 -19.56 3.24
C ALA A 157 1.34 -20.36 3.85
N GLY A 158 1.24 -21.68 3.72
CA GLY A 158 2.32 -22.64 3.97
C GLY A 158 3.20 -22.87 2.73
N GLU A 159 4.00 -23.94 2.76
CA GLU A 159 4.84 -24.34 1.63
C GLU A 159 4.06 -24.77 0.38
N ASP A 160 2.78 -25.11 0.56
CA ASP A 160 1.83 -25.41 -0.52
C ASP A 160 1.47 -24.18 -1.37
N ARG A 161 1.82 -22.96 -0.88
CA ARG A 161 1.52 -21.66 -1.50
C ARG A 161 0.04 -21.32 -1.64
N VAL A 162 -0.83 -22.02 -0.92
CA VAL A 162 -2.26 -21.74 -0.89
C VAL A 162 -2.55 -20.72 0.22
N PHE A 163 -3.16 -19.59 -0.15
CA PHE A 163 -3.46 -18.51 0.79
C PHE A 163 -4.84 -18.67 1.41
N TYR A 164 -4.89 -18.67 2.73
CA TYR A 164 -6.11 -18.72 3.53
C TYR A 164 -6.29 -17.44 4.34
N PRO A 165 -7.55 -16.98 4.54
CA PRO A 165 -7.83 -15.78 5.32
C PRO A 165 -7.30 -15.91 6.75
N ALA A 166 -6.68 -14.84 7.23
CA ALA A 166 -6.16 -14.73 8.58
C ALA A 166 -6.52 -13.37 9.19
N LYS A 167 -6.38 -13.26 10.51
CA LYS A 167 -6.56 -12.01 11.25
C LYS A 167 -5.26 -11.61 11.93
N GLY A 168 -5.07 -10.32 12.09
CA GLY A 168 -3.93 -9.79 12.82
C GLY A 168 -4.36 -8.83 13.92
N ARG A 169 -3.44 -8.57 14.82
CA ARG A 169 -3.55 -7.53 15.82
C ARG A 169 -2.27 -6.78 15.97
N LEU A 170 -2.41 -5.50 16.29
CA LEU A 170 -1.28 -4.68 16.69
C LEU A 170 -0.65 -5.24 17.98
N LEU A 171 0.67 -5.33 18.00
CA LEU A 171 1.42 -5.58 19.21
C LEU A 171 1.57 -4.29 20.01
N GLY A 172 1.62 -4.43 21.35
CA GLY A 172 1.86 -3.31 22.25
C GLY A 172 3.27 -2.71 22.07
N GLY A 173 3.59 -1.72 22.88
CA GLY A 173 4.88 -1.01 22.82
C GLY A 173 4.86 0.16 21.83
N ASP A 174 5.78 0.18 20.89
CA ASP A 174 5.96 1.27 19.91
C ASP A 174 4.88 1.31 18.81
N ARG A 175 3.97 0.33 18.78
CA ARG A 175 2.91 0.21 17.78
C ARG A 175 3.41 0.15 16.34
N LYS A 176 4.51 -0.53 16.11
CA LYS A 176 5.12 -0.70 14.77
C LYS A 176 5.08 -2.13 14.25
N GLN A 177 4.45 -3.03 14.98
CA GLN A 177 4.41 -4.44 14.60
C GLN A 177 3.00 -5.02 14.76
N ILE A 178 2.59 -5.85 13.82
CA ILE A 178 1.39 -6.69 13.93
C ILE A 178 1.79 -8.16 14.07
N LYS A 179 0.96 -8.91 14.79
CA LYS A 179 0.98 -10.36 14.83
C LYS A 179 -0.20 -10.88 14.03
N VAL A 180 0.06 -11.75 13.05
CA VAL A 180 -0.95 -12.45 12.26
C VAL A 180 -1.16 -13.81 12.87
N TYR A 181 -2.42 -14.14 13.17
CA TYR A 181 -2.77 -15.36 13.87
C TYR A 181 -2.75 -16.56 12.93
N GLN A 182 -2.29 -17.67 13.49
CA GLN A 182 -2.41 -18.98 12.87
C GLN A 182 -3.87 -19.24 12.48
N CYS A 183 -4.09 -19.80 11.30
CA CYS A 183 -5.35 -20.40 10.91
C CYS A 183 -5.18 -21.92 10.83
N PRO A 184 -6.25 -22.68 11.06
CA PRO A 184 -6.16 -24.15 11.09
C PRO A 184 -5.58 -24.75 9.79
N GLU A 185 -5.85 -24.12 8.66
CA GLU A 185 -5.38 -24.52 7.34
C GLU A 185 -3.88 -24.30 7.15
N VAL A 186 -3.27 -23.39 7.93
CA VAL A 186 -1.86 -23.01 7.79
C VAL A 186 -1.14 -23.11 9.15
N PRO A 187 -0.81 -24.33 9.60
CA PRO A 187 -0.14 -24.53 10.89
C PRO A 187 1.29 -23.96 10.93
N ASN A 188 1.96 -23.92 9.77
CA ASN A 188 3.33 -23.41 9.62
C ASN A 188 3.37 -22.38 8.49
N PRO A 189 3.02 -21.11 8.74
CA PRO A 189 3.04 -20.10 7.72
C PRO A 189 4.47 -19.76 7.29
N VAL A 190 4.66 -19.58 5.98
CA VAL A 190 5.91 -19.13 5.36
C VAL A 190 5.70 -17.87 4.51
N ALA A 191 4.44 -17.48 4.30
CA ALA A 191 4.09 -16.25 3.61
C ALA A 191 2.87 -15.57 4.22
N VAL A 192 2.87 -14.23 4.12
CA VAL A 192 1.77 -13.36 4.54
C VAL A 192 1.46 -12.35 3.46
N ARG A 193 0.17 -12.10 3.22
CA ARG A 193 -0.34 -11.05 2.32
C ARG A 193 -1.37 -10.19 3.02
N TYR A 194 -1.51 -8.94 2.59
CA TYR A 194 -2.54 -8.01 3.03
C TYR A 194 -3.13 -7.26 1.85
N GLY A 195 -4.47 -7.26 1.74
CA GLY A 195 -5.18 -6.47 0.73
C GLY A 195 -4.93 -6.88 -0.72
N MET A 196 -4.43 -8.09 -0.98
CA MET A 196 -3.99 -8.54 -2.30
C MET A 196 -5.12 -9.02 -3.20
N LYS A 197 -6.34 -8.51 -3.03
CA LYS A 197 -7.52 -8.81 -3.87
C LYS A 197 -7.92 -7.59 -4.70
N ASN A 198 -8.71 -7.82 -5.75
CA ASN A 198 -9.31 -6.75 -6.56
C ASN A 198 -10.20 -5.85 -5.70
N TRP A 199 -11.02 -6.48 -4.84
CA TRP A 199 -11.79 -5.78 -3.86
C TRP A 199 -11.30 -6.12 -2.45
N SER A 200 -10.73 -5.15 -1.81
CA SER A 200 -10.39 -5.16 -0.38
C SER A 200 -10.50 -3.74 0.16
N THR A 201 -10.73 -3.60 1.46
CA THR A 201 -10.74 -2.30 2.13
C THR A 201 -9.68 -2.28 3.20
N ALA A 202 -9.02 -1.14 3.34
CA ALA A 202 -8.01 -0.99 4.38
C ALA A 202 -8.62 -1.14 5.78
N THR A 203 -7.96 -1.92 6.62
CA THR A 203 -8.23 -2.06 8.05
C THR A 203 -6.99 -1.71 8.88
N LEU A 204 -5.87 -1.39 8.22
CA LEU A 204 -4.60 -1.00 8.80
C LEU A 204 -4.24 0.41 8.32
N PHE A 205 -3.88 1.28 9.25
CA PHE A 205 -3.62 2.70 9.01
C PHE A 205 -2.43 3.18 9.84
N ASN A 206 -1.87 4.34 9.51
CA ASN A 206 -1.14 5.12 10.49
C ASN A 206 -2.11 5.80 11.48
N CYS A 207 -1.59 6.48 12.50
CA CYS A 207 -2.44 7.15 13.50
C CYS A 207 -3.20 8.38 12.98
N PHE A 208 -2.92 8.83 11.77
CA PHE A 208 -3.60 9.96 11.11
C PHE A 208 -4.61 9.52 10.04
N GLY A 209 -4.91 8.21 9.96
CA GLY A 209 -5.89 7.67 9.03
C GLY A 209 -5.38 7.51 7.60
N ILE A 210 -4.07 7.48 7.37
CA ILE A 210 -3.50 7.11 6.08
C ILE A 210 -3.44 5.58 6.01
N PRO A 211 -4.07 4.93 5.02
CA PRO A 211 -4.13 3.48 4.97
C PRO A 211 -2.78 2.86 4.58
N ALA A 212 -2.52 1.68 5.11
CA ALA A 212 -1.48 0.82 4.56
C ALA A 212 -1.86 0.38 3.14
N THR A 213 -0.87 0.33 2.27
CA THR A 213 -1.02 -0.24 0.93
C THR A 213 -1.02 -1.77 1.00
N PRO A 214 -1.58 -2.47 0.01
CA PRO A 214 -1.41 -3.91 -0.11
C PRO A 214 0.06 -4.32 -0.07
N PHE A 215 0.35 -5.41 0.61
CA PHE A 215 1.71 -5.94 0.72
C PHE A 215 1.77 -7.47 0.70
N ARG A 216 2.95 -8.00 0.45
CA ARG A 216 3.26 -9.42 0.42
C ARG A 216 4.68 -9.68 0.92
N SER A 217 4.90 -10.83 1.56
CA SER A 217 6.24 -11.30 1.95
C SER A 217 6.85 -12.25 0.93
N ASP A 218 6.03 -12.82 0.08
CA ASP A 218 6.41 -13.81 -0.93
C ASP A 218 6.78 -13.17 -2.27
N ASN A 219 7.40 -13.95 -3.15
CA ASN A 219 7.68 -13.62 -4.55
C ASN A 219 6.99 -14.57 -5.53
N TRP A 220 5.97 -15.31 -5.08
CA TRP A 220 5.26 -16.30 -5.90
C TRP A 220 4.30 -15.62 -6.86
N GLU A 221 4.16 -16.20 -8.04
CA GLU A 221 3.19 -15.78 -9.06
C GLU A 221 1.78 -16.31 -8.78
#